data_a7e51f7cc99ebb1ce6366cafd19c2a11
#
_entry.id   a7e51f7cc99ebb1ce6366cafd19c2a11
#
_cell.length_a   1.000
_cell.length_b   1.000
_cell.length_c   1.000
_cell.angle_alpha   90.00
_cell.angle_beta   90.00
_cell.angle_gamma   90.00
#
_symmetry.space_group_name_H-M   'P 1'
#
loop_
_entity.id
_entity.type
_entity.pdbx_description
1 polymer ?
#
loop_
_entity_poly.entity_id
_entity_poly.type
_entity_poly.pdbx_seq_one_letter_code
_entity_poly.pdbx_strand_id
1 'polypeptide(L)'
;MSLNGQVALITGASRGLGREVARLLARRGVRLILTARGAEALREAAEALRPHTDVVALPGDVAIESHAERLVARGLRRFGRIDLLINNASSLGPTPMPRLEAFPPDALDGVFQINVTAPLRLIQLVLPAMQAAGRGVIVNITSDAGIQAYPGWGGYGASKAALEHLSRTLAAELAGSGIRIYVVDPGDMNTQMHRDAEPGIDLSHLPGPEAAAERLVRLVEEETAPAGRFTLSSWIPHGEQMVPVPRHEGALQPAERVPR
;
A
#
# COMPACT_ATOMS: atom_id res chain seq x y z
N MET A 1 1.73 -5.76 -19.28
CA MET A 1 2.93 -6.63 -19.08
C MET A 1 2.48 -7.95 -18.44
N SER A 2 2.96 -9.12 -18.91
CA SER A 2 2.60 -10.40 -18.25
C SER A 2 3.22 -10.46 -16.86
N LEU A 3 2.43 -10.75 -15.84
CA LEU A 3 2.89 -10.94 -14.45
C LEU A 3 3.35 -12.37 -14.17
N ASN A 4 2.99 -13.34 -15.01
CA ASN A 4 3.32 -14.75 -14.80
C ASN A 4 4.83 -14.97 -14.64
N GLY A 5 5.21 -15.68 -13.61
CA GLY A 5 6.61 -15.96 -13.27
C GLY A 5 7.38 -14.81 -12.61
N GLN A 6 6.77 -13.64 -12.43
CA GLN A 6 7.36 -12.54 -11.66
C GLN A 6 7.38 -12.84 -10.16
N VAL A 7 8.10 -12.01 -9.41
CA VAL A 7 8.20 -12.10 -7.94
C VAL A 7 7.72 -10.79 -7.34
N ALA A 8 6.71 -10.84 -6.48
CA ALA A 8 6.19 -9.69 -5.75
C ALA A 8 6.49 -9.78 -4.25
N LEU A 9 6.99 -8.68 -3.67
CA LEU A 9 7.10 -8.47 -2.24
C LEU A 9 5.96 -7.56 -1.80
N ILE A 10 5.13 -8.03 -0.84
CA ILE A 10 3.95 -7.31 -0.35
C ILE A 10 4.03 -7.19 1.17
N THR A 11 3.94 -5.97 1.68
CA THR A 11 3.85 -5.69 3.11
C THR A 11 2.40 -5.55 3.56
N GLY A 12 2.10 -5.88 4.83
CA GLY A 12 0.72 -5.86 5.33
C GLY A 12 -0.18 -6.90 4.65
N ALA A 13 0.37 -8.07 4.28
CA ALA A 13 -0.28 -9.06 3.43
C ALA A 13 -1.22 -10.04 4.17
N SER A 14 -1.43 -9.89 5.48
CA SER A 14 -2.27 -10.82 6.26
C SER A 14 -3.76 -10.53 6.20
N ARG A 15 -4.16 -9.31 5.82
CA ARG A 15 -5.58 -8.88 5.78
C ARG A 15 -5.78 -7.72 4.79
N GLY A 16 -7.05 -7.35 4.55
CA GLY A 16 -7.43 -6.18 3.77
C GLY A 16 -6.83 -6.17 2.36
N LEU A 17 -6.46 -4.99 1.88
CA LEU A 17 -5.98 -4.79 0.51
C LEU A 17 -4.76 -5.67 0.19
N GLY A 18 -3.75 -5.72 1.08
CA GLY A 18 -2.54 -6.50 0.83
C GLY A 18 -2.79 -7.99 0.66
N ARG A 19 -3.73 -8.58 1.41
CA ARG A 19 -4.16 -9.98 1.27
C ARG A 19 -4.86 -10.22 -0.06
N GLU A 20 -5.78 -9.35 -0.46
CA GLU A 20 -6.53 -9.51 -1.71
C GLU A 20 -5.62 -9.32 -2.93
N VAL A 21 -4.69 -8.36 -2.90
CA VAL A 21 -3.66 -8.20 -3.93
C VAL A 21 -2.79 -9.45 -4.03
N ALA A 22 -2.33 -10.00 -2.90
CA ALA A 22 -1.56 -11.26 -2.90
C ALA A 22 -2.35 -12.42 -3.53
N ARG A 23 -3.65 -12.53 -3.23
CA ARG A 23 -4.54 -13.55 -3.80
C ARG A 23 -4.68 -13.42 -5.31
N LEU A 24 -4.86 -12.20 -5.80
CA LEU A 24 -5.01 -11.95 -7.24
C LEU A 24 -3.70 -12.18 -8.00
N LEU A 25 -2.57 -11.77 -7.43
CA LEU A 25 -1.24 -12.00 -8.01
C LEU A 25 -0.88 -13.50 -8.05
N ALA A 26 -1.21 -14.25 -6.98
CA ALA A 26 -1.03 -15.70 -6.96
C ALA A 26 -1.75 -16.39 -8.12
N ARG A 27 -3.01 -16.03 -8.37
CA ARG A 27 -3.82 -16.55 -9.49
C ARG A 27 -3.27 -16.19 -10.87
N ARG A 28 -2.44 -15.14 -10.95
CA ARG A 28 -1.72 -14.73 -12.18
C ARG A 28 -0.33 -15.37 -12.30
N GLY A 29 -0.01 -16.33 -11.42
CA GLY A 29 1.29 -17.05 -11.46
C GLY A 29 2.47 -16.24 -10.92
N VAL A 30 2.22 -15.19 -10.13
CA VAL A 30 3.26 -14.40 -9.46
C VAL A 30 3.72 -15.13 -8.20
N ARG A 31 5.02 -15.32 -8.03
CA ARG A 31 5.62 -15.84 -6.78
C ARG A 31 5.67 -14.75 -5.73
N LEU A 32 5.41 -15.10 -4.47
CA LEU A 32 5.11 -14.11 -3.44
C LEU A 32 6.11 -14.14 -2.29
N ILE A 33 6.49 -12.94 -1.84
CA ILE A 33 7.20 -12.68 -0.59
C ILE A 33 6.26 -11.81 0.26
N LEU A 34 5.78 -12.37 1.37
CA LEU A 34 4.74 -11.75 2.19
C LEU A 34 5.26 -11.45 3.59
N THR A 35 4.89 -10.28 4.12
CA THR A 35 5.13 -9.94 5.52
C THR A 35 3.95 -9.22 6.15
N ALA A 36 3.75 -9.48 7.44
CA ALA A 36 2.84 -8.78 8.34
C ALA A 36 3.23 -9.09 9.80
N ARG A 37 2.77 -8.27 10.75
CA ARG A 37 3.08 -8.44 12.17
C ARG A 37 2.41 -9.68 12.78
N GLY A 38 1.16 -9.93 12.44
CA GLY A 38 0.39 -11.07 12.94
C GLY A 38 0.85 -12.39 12.30
N ALA A 39 1.62 -13.20 13.04
CA ALA A 39 2.21 -14.42 12.51
C ALA A 39 1.17 -15.43 12.05
N GLU A 40 0.12 -15.65 12.86
CA GLU A 40 -0.94 -16.63 12.55
C GLU A 40 -1.74 -16.21 11.32
N ALA A 41 -2.26 -14.97 11.28
CA ALA A 41 -3.00 -14.47 10.14
C ALA A 41 -2.17 -14.44 8.84
N LEU A 42 -0.86 -14.19 8.94
CA LEU A 42 0.05 -14.26 7.79
C LEU A 42 0.25 -15.71 7.32
N ARG A 43 0.37 -16.66 8.27
CA ARG A 43 0.48 -18.09 7.96
C ARG A 43 -0.76 -18.58 7.23
N GLU A 44 -1.96 -18.29 7.74
CA GLU A 44 -3.22 -18.64 7.09
C GLU A 44 -3.35 -18.06 5.68
N ALA A 45 -3.01 -16.77 5.52
CA ALA A 45 -3.01 -16.12 4.22
C ALA A 45 -2.04 -16.82 3.26
N ALA A 46 -0.82 -17.15 3.70
CA ALA A 46 0.18 -17.81 2.86
C ALA A 46 -0.24 -19.25 2.49
N GLU A 47 -0.80 -20.02 3.43
CA GLU A 47 -1.28 -21.39 3.16
C GLU A 47 -2.39 -21.41 2.11
N ALA A 48 -3.33 -20.45 2.18
CA ALA A 48 -4.38 -20.31 1.17
C ALA A 48 -3.86 -20.02 -0.25
N LEU A 49 -2.64 -19.46 -0.37
CA LEU A 49 -2.03 -19.08 -1.65
C LEU A 49 -1.13 -20.16 -2.24
N ARG A 50 -0.57 -21.04 -1.42
CA ARG A 50 0.37 -22.12 -1.86
C ARG A 50 -0.14 -23.05 -2.94
N PRO A 51 -1.45 -23.37 -3.04
CA PRO A 51 -1.97 -24.15 -4.16
C PRO A 51 -1.83 -23.45 -5.52
N HIS A 52 -1.62 -22.13 -5.54
CA HIS A 52 -1.58 -21.32 -6.75
C HIS A 52 -0.17 -20.87 -7.13
N THR A 53 0.73 -20.72 -6.15
CA THR A 53 2.08 -20.20 -6.37
C THR A 53 3.03 -20.52 -5.22
N ASP A 54 4.33 -20.34 -5.47
CA ASP A 54 5.36 -20.38 -4.42
C ASP A 54 5.28 -19.15 -3.52
N VAL A 55 5.23 -19.37 -2.19
CA VAL A 55 5.10 -18.31 -1.19
C VAL A 55 6.21 -18.40 -0.15
N VAL A 56 6.94 -17.31 0.03
CA VAL A 56 7.78 -17.02 1.18
C VAL A 56 7.01 -16.09 2.11
N ALA A 57 6.66 -16.56 3.30
CA ALA A 57 6.03 -15.74 4.34
C ALA A 57 7.01 -15.57 5.52
N LEU A 58 7.21 -14.33 5.96
CA LEU A 58 8.07 -14.00 7.09
C LEU A 58 7.32 -13.00 8.00
N PRO A 59 6.83 -13.43 9.16
CA PRO A 59 6.17 -12.52 10.09
C PRO A 59 7.17 -11.57 10.74
N GLY A 60 6.77 -10.31 10.93
CA GLY A 60 7.56 -9.29 11.59
C GLY A 60 7.08 -7.88 11.30
N ASP A 61 7.71 -6.93 11.97
CA ASP A 61 7.42 -5.51 11.82
C ASP A 61 8.35 -4.89 10.77
N VAL A 62 7.76 -4.24 9.77
CA VAL A 62 8.50 -3.56 8.70
C VAL A 62 9.31 -2.37 9.21
N ALA A 63 8.96 -1.80 10.37
CA ALA A 63 9.72 -0.73 11.02
C ALA A 63 11.08 -1.23 11.52
N ILE A 64 11.24 -2.53 11.77
CA ILE A 64 12.50 -3.14 12.25
C ILE A 64 13.43 -3.41 11.05
N GLU A 65 14.56 -2.72 11.02
CA GLU A 65 15.55 -2.80 9.91
C GLU A 65 15.98 -4.22 9.62
N SER A 66 16.43 -4.95 10.63
CA SER A 66 16.89 -6.34 10.46
C SER A 66 15.78 -7.29 9.94
N HIS A 67 14.48 -6.94 10.16
CA HIS A 67 13.39 -7.71 9.58
C HIS A 67 13.29 -7.45 8.07
N ALA A 68 13.36 -6.18 7.64
CA ALA A 68 13.33 -5.81 6.22
C ALA A 68 14.49 -6.47 5.44
N GLU A 69 15.70 -6.44 6.01
CA GLU A 69 16.88 -7.09 5.43
C GLU A 69 16.67 -8.61 5.27
N ARG A 70 16.24 -9.29 6.35
CA ARG A 70 15.96 -10.74 6.30
C ARG A 70 14.88 -11.09 5.28
N LEU A 71 13.83 -10.26 5.18
CA LEU A 71 12.72 -10.47 4.26
C LEU A 71 13.21 -10.44 2.80
N VAL A 72 13.91 -9.38 2.42
CA VAL A 72 14.44 -9.21 1.06
C VAL A 72 15.49 -10.29 0.75
N ALA A 73 16.43 -10.52 1.66
CA ALA A 73 17.46 -11.56 1.48
C ALA A 73 16.84 -12.95 1.33
N ARG A 74 15.79 -13.28 2.09
CA ARG A 74 15.09 -14.57 1.98
C ARG A 74 14.37 -14.70 0.63
N GLY A 75 13.72 -13.62 0.17
CA GLY A 75 13.09 -13.58 -1.14
C GLY A 75 14.07 -13.76 -2.28
N LEU A 76 15.17 -13.01 -2.28
CA LEU A 76 16.22 -13.10 -3.28
C LEU A 76 16.90 -14.49 -3.29
N ARG A 77 17.18 -15.07 -2.12
CA ARG A 77 17.72 -16.45 -2.05
C ARG A 77 16.77 -17.49 -2.62
N ARG A 78 15.45 -17.32 -2.42
CA ARG A 78 14.46 -18.31 -2.90
C ARG A 78 14.15 -18.17 -4.38
N PHE A 79 14.07 -16.93 -4.89
CA PHE A 79 13.54 -16.66 -6.22
C PHE A 79 14.54 -16.01 -7.19
N GLY A 80 15.70 -15.54 -6.71
CA GLY A 80 16.73 -14.89 -7.50
C GLY A 80 16.41 -13.48 -7.96
N ARG A 81 15.18 -12.97 -7.73
CA ARG A 81 14.69 -11.67 -8.21
C ARG A 81 13.53 -11.14 -7.37
N ILE A 82 13.29 -9.86 -7.48
CA ILE A 82 12.08 -9.17 -7.01
C ILE A 82 11.69 -8.17 -8.11
N ASP A 83 10.52 -8.34 -8.73
CA ASP A 83 10.06 -7.51 -9.85
C ASP A 83 9.05 -6.45 -9.43
N LEU A 84 8.33 -6.72 -8.35
CA LEU A 84 7.27 -5.88 -7.82
C LEU A 84 7.42 -5.73 -6.31
N LEU A 85 7.47 -4.49 -5.84
CA LEU A 85 7.39 -4.14 -4.42
C LEU A 85 6.07 -3.41 -4.18
N ILE A 86 5.25 -3.91 -3.25
CA ILE A 86 4.02 -3.25 -2.81
C ILE A 86 4.15 -2.88 -1.33
N ASN A 87 4.44 -1.62 -1.07
CA ASN A 87 4.46 -1.01 0.25
C ASN A 87 3.01 -0.68 0.66
N ASN A 88 2.35 -1.68 1.28
CA ASN A 88 0.96 -1.57 1.72
C ASN A 88 0.80 -1.53 3.24
N ALA A 89 1.77 -2.05 4.01
CA ALA A 89 1.74 -1.91 5.48
C ALA A 89 1.64 -0.45 5.90
N SER A 90 0.73 -0.15 6.82
CA SER A 90 0.49 1.22 7.28
C SER A 90 0.03 1.25 8.73
N SER A 91 0.17 2.42 9.36
CA SER A 91 -0.31 2.73 10.71
C SER A 91 -1.04 4.07 10.70
N LEU A 92 -2.17 4.12 11.41
CA LEU A 92 -2.90 5.35 11.68
C LEU A 92 -2.26 6.15 12.84
N GLY A 93 -1.46 5.47 13.67
CA GLY A 93 -1.07 5.98 14.98
C GLY A 93 -2.10 5.63 16.05
N PRO A 94 -2.28 6.49 17.06
CA PRO A 94 -3.29 6.30 18.10
C PRO A 94 -4.71 6.29 17.51
N THR A 95 -5.54 5.37 18.00
CA THR A 95 -6.98 5.31 17.68
C THR A 95 -7.80 5.28 18.96
N PRO A 96 -8.88 6.08 19.07
CA PRO A 96 -9.39 7.07 18.09
C PRO A 96 -8.31 8.10 17.72
N MET A 97 -8.29 8.53 16.46
CA MET A 97 -7.28 9.46 15.98
C MET A 97 -7.43 10.84 16.61
N PRO A 98 -6.42 11.34 17.35
CA PRO A 98 -6.52 12.64 18.01
C PRO A 98 -6.33 13.79 17.02
N ARG A 99 -6.87 14.96 17.37
CA ARG A 99 -6.54 16.22 16.69
C ARG A 99 -5.06 16.55 16.88
N LEU A 100 -4.46 17.29 15.95
CA LEU A 100 -3.02 17.60 15.98
C LEU A 100 -2.57 18.29 17.28
N GLU A 101 -3.40 19.11 17.89
CA GLU A 101 -3.13 19.76 19.17
C GLU A 101 -2.91 18.78 20.35
N ALA A 102 -3.45 17.57 20.22
CA ALA A 102 -3.35 16.49 21.22
C ALA A 102 -2.60 15.26 20.67
N PHE A 103 -2.02 15.33 19.47
CA PHE A 103 -1.32 14.21 18.88
C PHE A 103 0.05 14.02 19.55
N PRO A 104 0.34 12.87 20.19
CA PRO A 104 1.63 12.67 20.86
C PRO A 104 2.78 12.65 19.84
N PRO A 105 3.85 13.44 20.02
CA PRO A 105 5.00 13.45 19.11
C PRO A 105 5.64 12.08 18.91
N ASP A 106 5.84 11.31 19.98
CA ASP A 106 6.43 9.96 19.88
C ASP A 106 5.56 9.00 19.05
N ALA A 107 4.24 9.18 19.09
CA ALA A 107 3.33 8.40 18.25
C ALA A 107 3.45 8.81 16.77
N LEU A 108 3.74 10.09 16.48
CA LEU A 108 4.01 10.56 15.12
C LEU A 108 5.26 9.89 14.56
N ASP A 109 6.34 9.81 15.35
CA ASP A 109 7.56 9.10 14.96
C ASP A 109 7.25 7.64 14.57
N GLY A 110 6.43 6.95 15.37
CA GLY A 110 5.97 5.58 15.06
C GLY A 110 5.21 5.48 13.75
N VAL A 111 4.34 6.45 13.45
CA VAL A 111 3.61 6.52 12.17
C VAL A 111 4.59 6.70 11.02
N PHE A 112 5.55 7.62 11.13
CA PHE A 112 6.56 7.85 10.10
C PHE A 112 7.48 6.65 9.91
N GLN A 113 7.87 5.95 10.97
CA GLN A 113 8.67 4.73 10.86
C GLN A 113 8.00 3.66 9.98
N ILE A 114 6.68 3.48 10.12
CA ILE A 114 5.94 2.47 9.38
C ILE A 114 5.57 2.98 7.97
N ASN A 115 5.06 4.22 7.86
CA ASN A 115 4.46 4.70 6.63
C ASN A 115 5.47 5.33 5.65
N VAL A 116 6.66 5.72 6.13
CA VAL A 116 7.65 6.47 5.35
C VAL A 116 9.00 5.76 5.34
N THR A 117 9.61 5.56 6.53
CA THR A 117 10.96 5.02 6.64
C THR A 117 11.04 3.56 6.18
N ALA A 118 10.07 2.73 6.59
CA ALA A 118 10.05 1.32 6.18
C ALA A 118 9.87 1.14 4.66
N PRO A 119 8.94 1.82 3.96
CA PRO A 119 8.90 1.84 2.50
C PRO A 119 10.23 2.25 1.86
N LEU A 120 10.85 3.34 2.31
CA LEU A 120 12.14 3.78 1.79
C LEU A 120 13.23 2.71 1.95
N ARG A 121 13.33 2.09 3.14
CA ARG A 121 14.27 1.01 3.41
C ARG A 121 14.04 -0.20 2.49
N LEU A 122 12.80 -0.65 2.32
CA LEU A 122 12.49 -1.76 1.43
C LEU A 122 12.81 -1.42 -0.03
N ILE A 123 12.55 -0.20 -0.48
CA ILE A 123 12.95 0.30 -1.79
C ILE A 123 14.47 0.17 -1.96
N GLN A 124 15.25 0.71 -1.02
CA GLN A 124 16.72 0.66 -1.05
C GLN A 124 17.26 -0.78 -1.11
N LEU A 125 16.60 -1.72 -0.41
CA LEU A 125 17.01 -3.13 -0.40
C LEU A 125 16.68 -3.88 -1.69
N VAL A 126 15.57 -3.55 -2.37
CA VAL A 126 15.19 -4.23 -3.62
C VAL A 126 15.77 -3.57 -4.87
N LEU A 127 16.07 -2.28 -4.80
CA LEU A 127 16.49 -1.46 -5.92
C LEU A 127 17.73 -1.99 -6.66
N PRO A 128 18.80 -2.48 -6.00
CA PRO A 128 19.96 -3.03 -6.69
C PRO A 128 19.61 -4.20 -7.62
N ALA A 129 18.70 -5.09 -7.19
CA ALA A 129 18.26 -6.22 -8.02
C ALA A 129 17.39 -5.75 -9.21
N MET A 130 16.52 -4.77 -9.00
CA MET A 130 15.72 -4.17 -10.07
C MET A 130 16.58 -3.42 -11.09
N GLN A 131 17.58 -2.65 -10.63
CA GLN A 131 18.54 -1.96 -11.51
C GLN A 131 19.36 -2.91 -12.35
N ALA A 132 19.89 -3.98 -11.73
CA ALA A 132 20.61 -5.02 -12.45
C ALA A 132 19.75 -5.73 -13.51
N ALA A 133 18.44 -5.84 -13.27
CA ALA A 133 17.48 -6.40 -14.23
C ALA A 133 17.00 -5.38 -15.28
N GLY A 134 17.29 -4.08 -15.12
CA GLY A 134 16.80 -2.99 -15.97
C GLY A 134 15.27 -2.82 -15.93
N ARG A 135 14.60 -3.33 -14.91
CA ARG A 135 13.14 -3.29 -14.77
C ARG A 135 12.68 -3.55 -13.33
N GLY A 136 11.56 -2.97 -12.98
CA GLY A 136 10.89 -3.17 -11.69
C GLY A 136 9.66 -2.29 -11.60
N VAL A 137 8.78 -2.62 -10.66
CA VAL A 137 7.63 -1.78 -10.30
C VAL A 137 7.60 -1.62 -8.79
N ILE A 138 7.54 -0.39 -8.33
CA ILE A 138 7.38 -0.04 -6.93
C ILE A 138 6.03 0.65 -6.77
N VAL A 139 5.18 0.09 -5.92
CA VAL A 139 3.86 0.64 -5.59
C VAL A 139 3.87 1.05 -4.12
N ASN A 140 3.64 2.32 -3.87
CA ASN A 140 3.48 2.88 -2.54
C ASN A 140 1.99 3.22 -2.32
N ILE A 141 1.33 2.54 -1.37
CA ILE A 141 -0.07 2.80 -1.05
C ILE A 141 -0.19 4.08 -0.24
N THR A 142 -0.89 5.06 -0.80
CA THR A 142 -1.20 6.36 -0.19
C THR A 142 -2.68 6.46 0.20
N SER A 143 -3.18 7.67 0.35
CA SER A 143 -4.56 8.04 0.63
C SER A 143 -4.80 9.47 0.14
N ASP A 144 -6.05 9.84 -0.06
CA ASP A 144 -6.49 11.21 -0.25
C ASP A 144 -6.08 12.11 0.93
N ALA A 145 -6.03 11.57 2.17
CA ALA A 145 -5.52 12.27 3.35
C ALA A 145 -4.07 12.79 3.20
N GLY A 146 -3.30 12.29 2.23
CA GLY A 146 -1.98 12.81 1.87
C GLY A 146 -2.02 14.13 1.10
N ILE A 147 -3.18 14.52 0.55
CA ILE A 147 -3.38 15.75 -0.23
C ILE A 147 -4.52 16.63 0.31
N GLN A 148 -5.49 16.04 1.02
CA GLN A 148 -6.59 16.76 1.65
C GLN A 148 -6.43 16.74 3.17
N ALA A 149 -6.84 17.85 3.82
CA ALA A 149 -6.75 17.98 5.27
C ALA A 149 -8.09 17.60 5.91
N TYR A 150 -8.06 16.57 6.75
CA TYR A 150 -9.21 16.15 7.55
C TYR A 150 -8.89 16.30 9.04
N PRO A 151 -9.82 16.87 9.86
CA PRO A 151 -9.63 16.89 11.31
C PRO A 151 -9.43 15.48 11.89
N GLY A 152 -8.41 15.31 12.74
CA GLY A 152 -8.03 14.01 13.31
C GLY A 152 -7.06 13.17 12.45
N TRP A 153 -6.96 13.41 11.16
CA TRP A 153 -6.10 12.63 10.25
C TRP A 153 -4.67 13.19 10.10
N GLY A 154 -4.31 14.21 10.89
CA GLY A 154 -3.09 14.99 10.66
C GLY A 154 -1.80 14.17 10.68
N GLY A 155 -1.62 13.26 11.64
CA GLY A 155 -0.40 12.42 11.71
C GLY A 155 -0.31 11.44 10.54
N TYR A 156 -1.42 10.76 10.24
CA TYR A 156 -1.50 9.84 9.11
C TYR A 156 -1.32 10.58 7.77
N GLY A 157 -2.10 11.65 7.54
CA GLY A 157 -2.05 12.43 6.31
C GLY A 157 -0.65 13.00 6.05
N ALA A 158 0.00 13.57 7.07
CA ALA A 158 1.37 14.04 6.95
C ALA A 158 2.35 12.92 6.50
N SER A 159 2.19 11.71 7.04
CA SER A 159 3.03 10.57 6.63
C SER A 159 2.78 10.14 5.18
N LYS A 160 1.51 10.18 4.72
CA LYS A 160 1.18 9.85 3.32
C LYS A 160 1.68 10.93 2.35
N ALA A 161 1.57 12.21 2.72
CA ALA A 161 2.17 13.30 1.96
C ALA A 161 3.70 13.15 1.83
N ALA A 162 4.38 12.78 2.92
CA ALA A 162 5.82 12.51 2.91
C ALA A 162 6.18 11.34 2.00
N LEU A 163 5.44 10.22 2.07
CA LEU A 163 5.63 9.06 1.18
C LEU A 163 5.43 9.41 -0.29
N GLU A 164 4.41 10.22 -0.60
CA GLU A 164 4.18 10.71 -1.96
C GLU A 164 5.33 11.56 -2.47
N HIS A 165 5.86 12.46 -1.64
CA HIS A 165 6.98 13.31 -2.05
C HIS A 165 8.27 12.50 -2.28
N LEU A 166 8.59 11.57 -1.38
CA LEU A 166 9.71 10.63 -1.57
C LEU A 166 9.55 9.82 -2.86
N SER A 167 8.36 9.37 -3.17
CA SER A 167 8.08 8.61 -4.39
C SER A 167 8.31 9.43 -5.65
N ARG A 168 7.91 10.71 -5.65
CA ARG A 168 8.16 11.64 -6.77
C ARG A 168 9.65 11.91 -6.96
N THR A 169 10.39 12.13 -5.87
CA THR A 169 11.84 12.34 -5.91
C THR A 169 12.53 11.10 -6.48
N LEU A 170 12.20 9.92 -5.95
CA LEU A 170 12.75 8.64 -6.43
C LEU A 170 12.47 8.41 -7.93
N ALA A 171 11.27 8.74 -8.38
CA ALA A 171 10.92 8.63 -9.80
C ALA A 171 11.77 9.53 -10.70
N ALA A 172 12.09 10.73 -10.23
CA ALA A 172 12.98 11.65 -10.95
C ALA A 172 14.43 11.12 -10.99
N GLU A 173 14.92 10.57 -9.87
CA GLU A 173 16.27 9.99 -9.75
C GLU A 173 16.44 8.73 -10.60
N LEU A 174 15.37 7.95 -10.79
CA LEU A 174 15.38 6.70 -11.57
C LEU A 174 14.87 6.86 -13.01
N ALA A 175 14.75 8.10 -13.50
CA ALA A 175 14.32 8.34 -14.86
C ALA A 175 15.21 7.59 -15.87
N GLY A 176 14.59 6.86 -16.80
CA GLY A 176 15.31 6.07 -17.82
C GLY A 176 15.87 4.73 -17.35
N SER A 177 15.72 4.35 -16.06
CA SER A 177 16.23 3.08 -15.51
C SER A 177 15.39 1.85 -15.86
N GLY A 178 14.19 2.03 -16.41
CA GLY A 178 13.21 0.96 -16.63
C GLY A 178 12.42 0.58 -15.36
N ILE A 179 12.66 1.26 -14.24
CA ILE A 179 11.92 1.05 -12.98
C ILE A 179 10.77 2.05 -12.91
N ARG A 180 9.56 1.55 -12.62
CA ARG A 180 8.33 2.35 -12.54
C ARG A 180 7.95 2.58 -11.07
N ILE A 181 7.54 3.80 -10.74
CA ILE A 181 7.16 4.20 -9.38
C ILE A 181 5.72 4.68 -9.37
N TYR A 182 4.86 3.95 -8.67
CA TYR A 182 3.44 4.28 -8.56
C TYR A 182 3.06 4.62 -7.13
N VAL A 183 2.39 5.74 -6.96
CA VAL A 183 1.73 6.14 -5.72
C VAL A 183 0.25 5.90 -5.93
N VAL A 184 -0.33 5.01 -5.12
CA VAL A 184 -1.69 4.51 -5.37
C VAL A 184 -2.57 4.77 -4.17
N ASP A 185 -3.62 5.53 -4.40
CA ASP A 185 -4.72 5.75 -3.48
C ASP A 185 -5.83 4.74 -3.82
N PRO A 186 -6.10 3.77 -2.94
CA PRO A 186 -7.08 2.72 -3.20
C PRO A 186 -8.53 3.21 -3.07
N GLY A 187 -8.76 4.40 -2.50
CA GLY A 187 -10.07 4.88 -2.07
C GLY A 187 -10.55 4.24 -0.77
N ASP A 188 -11.77 4.61 -0.37
CA ASP A 188 -12.38 4.10 0.85
C ASP A 188 -12.80 2.64 0.72
N MET A 189 -12.49 1.86 1.75
CA MET A 189 -12.77 0.43 1.80
C MET A 189 -13.24 0.03 3.20
N ASN A 190 -14.21 -0.86 3.28
CA ASN A 190 -14.60 -1.49 4.54
C ASN A 190 -13.52 -2.47 5.00
N THR A 191 -12.51 -1.97 5.67
CA THR A 191 -11.40 -2.74 6.23
C THR A 191 -11.30 -2.53 7.75
N GLN A 192 -10.56 -3.40 8.44
CA GLN A 192 -10.30 -3.19 9.86
C GLN A 192 -9.60 -1.86 10.14
N MET A 193 -8.67 -1.45 9.27
CA MET A 193 -7.96 -0.18 9.41
C MET A 193 -8.93 1.02 9.36
N HIS A 194 -9.91 1.00 8.46
CA HIS A 194 -10.91 2.07 8.35
C HIS A 194 -11.84 2.08 9.59
N ARG A 195 -12.26 0.90 10.06
CA ARG A 195 -13.03 0.80 11.32
C ARG A 195 -12.25 1.30 12.55
N ASP A 196 -10.94 1.08 12.58
CA ASP A 196 -10.08 1.60 13.64
C ASP A 196 -9.91 3.12 13.53
N ALA A 197 -9.94 3.69 12.31
CA ALA A 197 -9.87 5.13 12.07
C ALA A 197 -11.14 5.85 12.52
N GLU A 198 -12.30 5.26 12.27
CA GLU A 198 -13.63 5.84 12.51
C GLU A 198 -14.49 4.92 13.40
N PRO A 199 -14.12 4.76 14.68
CA PRO A 199 -14.84 3.87 15.58
C PRO A 199 -16.28 4.33 15.80
N GLY A 200 -17.23 3.42 15.64
CA GLY A 200 -18.66 3.68 15.80
C GLY A 200 -19.37 4.21 14.54
N ILE A 201 -18.65 4.45 13.45
CA ILE A 201 -19.27 4.77 12.16
C ILE A 201 -19.63 3.49 11.44
N ASP A 202 -20.83 3.42 10.88
CA ASP A 202 -21.24 2.31 10.00
C ASP A 202 -20.58 2.45 8.63
N LEU A 203 -19.66 1.54 8.35
CA LEU A 203 -18.93 1.46 7.08
C LEU A 203 -19.48 0.36 6.16
N SER A 204 -20.68 -0.19 6.43
CA SER A 204 -21.28 -1.27 5.64
C SER A 204 -21.59 -0.85 4.19
N HIS A 205 -21.76 0.45 3.96
CA HIS A 205 -21.96 1.03 2.64
C HIS A 205 -20.69 1.06 1.78
N LEU A 206 -19.50 0.96 2.39
CA LEU A 206 -18.23 0.93 1.66
C LEU A 206 -17.96 -0.46 1.07
N PRO A 207 -17.35 -0.52 -0.12
CA PRO A 207 -16.94 -1.79 -0.70
C PRO A 207 -15.84 -2.45 0.13
N GLY A 208 -15.73 -3.78 0.02
CA GLY A 208 -14.56 -4.52 0.49
C GLY A 208 -13.30 -4.17 -0.33
N PRO A 209 -12.14 -4.70 0.08
CA PRO A 209 -10.86 -4.41 -0.60
C PRO A 209 -10.71 -5.09 -1.97
N GLU A 210 -11.65 -5.97 -2.36
CA GLU A 210 -11.53 -6.82 -3.56
C GLU A 210 -11.49 -5.98 -4.85
N ALA A 211 -12.39 -5.00 -4.97
CA ALA A 211 -12.46 -4.13 -6.16
C ALA A 211 -11.21 -3.25 -6.30
N ALA A 212 -10.72 -2.70 -5.19
CA ALA A 212 -9.49 -1.92 -5.18
C ALA A 212 -8.27 -2.80 -5.52
N ALA A 213 -8.21 -4.03 -4.99
CA ALA A 213 -7.16 -4.99 -5.31
C ALA A 213 -7.13 -5.36 -6.80
N GLU A 214 -8.31 -5.61 -7.40
CA GLU A 214 -8.39 -5.93 -8.84
C GLU A 214 -7.87 -4.75 -9.70
N ARG A 215 -8.30 -3.52 -9.38
CA ARG A 215 -7.84 -2.32 -10.07
C ARG A 215 -6.33 -2.10 -9.89
N LEU A 216 -5.80 -2.32 -8.68
CA LEU A 216 -4.37 -2.20 -8.43
C LEU A 216 -3.55 -3.20 -9.25
N VAL A 217 -3.98 -4.45 -9.31
CA VAL A 217 -3.29 -5.48 -10.10
C VAL A 217 -3.36 -5.15 -11.59
N ARG A 218 -4.51 -4.72 -12.10
CA ARG A 218 -4.66 -4.24 -13.48
C ARG A 218 -3.80 -3.02 -13.77
N LEU A 219 -3.70 -2.07 -12.85
CA LEU A 219 -2.81 -0.92 -12.97
C LEU A 219 -1.35 -1.37 -13.18
N VAL A 220 -0.87 -2.32 -12.38
CA VAL A 220 0.48 -2.86 -12.51
C VAL A 220 0.70 -3.56 -13.86
N GLU A 221 -0.31 -4.26 -14.37
CA GLU A 221 -0.26 -4.98 -15.66
C GLU A 221 -0.30 -4.04 -16.87
N GLU A 222 -1.16 -3.04 -16.83
CA GLU A 222 -1.54 -2.24 -18.00
C GLU A 222 -0.80 -0.90 -18.09
N GLU A 223 -0.51 -0.26 -16.94
CA GLU A 223 0.14 1.05 -16.93
C GLU A 223 1.61 0.95 -17.34
N THR A 224 2.02 1.85 -18.23
CA THR A 224 3.39 1.90 -18.78
C THR A 224 4.12 3.20 -18.46
N ALA A 225 3.43 4.20 -17.91
CA ALA A 225 4.08 5.43 -17.47
C ALA A 225 5.20 5.12 -16.47
N PRO A 226 6.33 5.83 -16.53
CA PRO A 226 7.46 5.58 -15.64
C PRO A 226 7.14 5.92 -14.18
N ALA A 227 6.22 6.85 -13.94
CA ALA A 227 5.75 7.24 -12.62
C ALA A 227 4.36 7.85 -12.68
N GLY A 228 3.63 7.81 -11.55
CA GLY A 228 2.33 8.48 -11.44
C GLY A 228 1.69 8.34 -10.06
N ARG A 229 0.76 9.26 -9.77
CA ARG A 229 -0.22 9.12 -8.69
C ARG A 229 -1.55 8.68 -9.29
N PHE A 230 -2.08 7.58 -8.78
CA PHE A 230 -3.31 6.97 -9.28
C PHE A 230 -4.31 6.86 -8.14
N THR A 231 -5.53 7.32 -8.36
CA THR A 231 -6.67 7.07 -7.48
C THR A 231 -7.51 5.97 -8.14
N LEU A 232 -7.56 4.79 -7.51
CA LEU A 232 -8.15 3.60 -8.14
C LEU A 232 -9.65 3.75 -8.42
N SER A 233 -10.37 4.54 -7.64
CA SER A 233 -11.80 4.82 -7.89
C SER A 233 -12.06 5.56 -9.21
N SER A 234 -11.10 6.35 -9.69
CA SER A 234 -11.18 7.13 -10.93
C SER A 234 -10.27 6.63 -12.04
N TRP A 235 -9.34 5.71 -11.75
CA TRP A 235 -8.47 5.13 -12.77
C TRP A 235 -9.26 4.17 -13.66
N ILE A 236 -9.10 4.34 -14.97
CA ILE A 236 -9.81 3.55 -15.98
C ILE A 236 -8.79 2.65 -16.67
N PRO A 237 -8.98 1.32 -16.59
CA PRO A 237 -8.18 0.36 -17.35
C PRO A 237 -8.27 0.61 -18.87
N HIS A 238 -7.20 0.32 -19.59
CA HIS A 238 -7.21 0.41 -21.05
C HIS A 238 -8.32 -0.47 -21.63
N GLY A 239 -9.20 0.14 -22.43
CA GLY A 239 -10.34 -0.54 -23.09
C GLY A 239 -11.67 -0.49 -22.32
N GLU A 240 -11.75 0.14 -21.17
CA GLU A 240 -13.02 0.40 -20.46
C GLU A 240 -13.46 1.87 -20.63
N GLN A 241 -14.78 2.10 -20.69
CA GLN A 241 -15.36 3.45 -20.65
C GLN A 241 -15.69 3.83 -19.19
N MET A 242 -15.58 5.15 -18.88
CA MET A 242 -16.01 5.64 -17.57
C MET A 242 -17.50 5.33 -17.33
N VAL A 243 -17.77 4.50 -16.34
CA VAL A 243 -19.10 4.49 -15.72
C VAL A 243 -19.09 5.61 -14.69
N PRO A 244 -19.98 6.62 -14.78
CA PRO A 244 -20.01 7.69 -13.79
C PRO A 244 -20.23 7.08 -12.39
N VAL A 245 -19.28 7.23 -11.50
CA VAL A 245 -19.50 6.92 -10.09
C VAL A 245 -20.43 7.99 -9.54
N PRO A 246 -21.57 7.64 -8.92
CA PRO A 246 -22.44 8.63 -8.27
C PRO A 246 -21.60 9.42 -7.27
N ARG A 247 -21.57 10.75 -7.40
CA ARG A 247 -20.98 11.61 -6.37
C ARG A 247 -21.84 11.44 -5.13
N HIS A 248 -21.31 10.82 -4.08
CA HIS A 248 -21.93 10.90 -2.77
C HIS A 248 -21.80 12.36 -2.30
N GLU A 249 -22.90 13.09 -2.37
CA GLU A 249 -23.09 14.37 -1.69
C GLU A 249 -23.23 14.10 -0.18
N GLY A 250 -22.09 13.80 0.43
CA GLY A 250 -21.92 13.61 1.87
C GLY A 250 -20.71 14.40 2.36
N ALA A 251 -20.52 15.62 1.82
CA ALA A 251 -19.60 16.55 2.43
C ALA A 251 -20.16 16.90 3.81
N LEU A 252 -19.47 16.48 4.87
CA LEU A 252 -19.70 16.94 6.24
C LEU A 252 -19.85 18.46 6.22
N GLN A 253 -21.06 18.95 6.55
CA GLN A 253 -21.29 20.37 6.75
C GLN A 253 -20.32 20.87 7.84
N PRO A 254 -19.72 22.04 7.67
CA PRO A 254 -18.88 22.61 8.72
C PRO A 254 -19.71 22.76 10.00
N ALA A 255 -19.19 22.21 11.10
CA ALA A 255 -19.82 22.29 12.41
C ALA A 255 -20.22 23.75 12.69
N GLU A 256 -21.50 23.97 12.96
CA GLU A 256 -22.05 25.28 13.37
C GLU A 256 -21.23 25.84 14.53
N ARG A 257 -20.84 27.09 14.39
CA ARG A 257 -20.15 27.84 15.44
C ARG A 257 -21.04 27.87 16.67
N VAL A 258 -20.60 27.26 17.77
CA VAL A 258 -21.18 27.46 19.08
C VAL A 258 -20.94 28.94 19.45
N PRO A 259 -21.96 29.75 19.77
CA PRO A 259 -21.78 31.13 20.25
C PRO A 259 -21.05 31.10 21.59
N ARG A 260 -20.26 32.15 21.84
CA ARG A 260 -19.46 32.36 23.07
C ARG A 260 -20.34 32.51 24.30
#